data_45125961472d8a1f5a68b1aaec0b0e3b
#
_entry.id   45125961472d8a1f5a68b1aaec0b0e3b
#
_cell.length_a   1.000
_cell.length_b   1.000
_cell.length_c   1.000
_cell.angle_alpha   90.00
_cell.angle_beta   90.00
_cell.angle_gamma   90.00
#
_symmetry.space_group_name_H-M   'P 1'
#
loop_
_entity.id
_entity.type
_entity.pdbx_description
1 polymer ?
#
loop_
_entity_poly.entity_id
_entity_poly.type
_entity_poly.pdbx_seq_one_letter_code
_entity_poly.pdbx_strand_id
1 'polypeptide(L)'
;DFVINTAGILKMGTLVSRTQNDIMEEIKINYIGSVNVVKASTPYLKKTKGGILLFTSSSFTRGRALYSIYSSTKAAIVNFMQAQADELSMIDIKINAINPERTDTEMRIKNFGYELKSELLKPSVVAKISLQTLLSDYTGQVIDIRK
;
A
#
# COMPACT_ATOMS: atom_id res chain seq x y z
N ASP A 1 9.80 1.41 17.44
CA ASP A 1 8.92 2.37 16.73
C ASP A 1 8.50 1.80 15.39
N PHE A 2 7.39 2.33 14.84
CA PHE A 2 6.86 1.83 13.57
C PHE A 2 6.40 2.98 12.68
N VAL A 3 6.42 2.73 11.37
CA VAL A 3 5.86 3.63 10.36
C VAL A 3 4.80 2.88 9.56
N ILE A 4 3.61 3.47 9.47
CA ILE A 4 2.51 2.95 8.66
C ILE A 4 2.17 3.98 7.59
N ASN A 5 2.42 3.64 6.32
CA ASN A 5 2.09 4.51 5.19
C ASN A 5 0.79 4.07 4.53
N THR A 6 -0.29 4.75 4.84
CA THR A 6 -1.62 4.54 4.22
C THR A 6 -1.93 5.54 3.11
N ALA A 7 -1.02 6.47 2.82
CA ALA A 7 -1.25 7.48 1.80
C ALA A 7 -1.42 6.86 0.41
N GLY A 8 -2.44 7.30 -0.30
CA GLY A 8 -2.70 6.83 -1.65
C GLY A 8 -3.96 7.45 -2.25
N ILE A 9 -3.98 7.56 -3.56
CA ILE A 9 -5.13 8.02 -4.33
C ILE A 9 -5.44 7.04 -5.45
N LEU A 10 -6.68 7.03 -5.88
CA LEU A 10 -7.15 6.31 -7.06
C LEU A 10 -7.95 7.26 -7.94
N LYS A 11 -7.61 7.31 -9.21
CA LYS A 11 -8.34 8.09 -10.22
C LYS A 11 -8.80 7.16 -11.33
N MET A 12 -10.12 7.09 -11.54
CA MET A 12 -10.74 6.28 -12.58
C MET A 12 -10.68 6.97 -13.95
N GLY A 13 -10.54 6.19 -15.00
CA GLY A 13 -10.59 6.63 -16.39
C GLY A 13 -9.75 5.73 -17.31
N THR A 14 -10.05 5.77 -18.61
CA THR A 14 -9.20 5.12 -19.61
C THR A 14 -7.87 5.88 -19.69
N LEU A 15 -6.80 5.22 -20.08
CA LEU A 15 -5.49 5.89 -20.19
C LEU A 15 -5.54 7.13 -21.11
N VAL A 16 -6.28 7.03 -22.20
CA VAL A 16 -6.42 8.13 -23.19
C VAL A 16 -7.20 9.32 -22.61
N SER A 17 -8.15 9.09 -21.71
CA SER A 17 -8.96 10.17 -21.11
C SER A 17 -8.27 10.85 -19.90
N ARG A 18 -7.19 10.28 -19.40
CA ARG A 18 -6.47 10.80 -18.23
C ARG A 18 -5.50 11.91 -18.65
N THR A 19 -5.49 13.00 -17.90
CA THR A 19 -4.47 14.05 -18.11
C THR A 19 -3.10 13.57 -17.63
N GLN A 20 -2.03 14.13 -18.22
CA GLN A 20 -0.67 13.85 -17.75
C GLN A 20 -0.49 14.23 -16.26
N ASN A 21 -1.14 15.32 -15.84
CA ASN A 21 -1.09 15.75 -14.43
C ASN A 21 -1.72 14.73 -13.51
N ASP A 22 -2.88 14.15 -13.85
CA ASP A 22 -3.52 13.10 -13.05
C ASP A 22 -2.66 11.84 -12.93
N ILE A 23 -2.04 11.44 -14.03
CA ILE A 23 -1.13 10.30 -14.07
C ILE A 23 0.06 10.54 -13.14
N MET A 24 0.70 11.69 -13.27
CA MET A 24 1.87 12.04 -12.47
C MET A 24 1.55 12.23 -10.99
N GLU A 25 0.39 12.81 -10.67
CA GLU A 25 -0.06 12.94 -9.28
C GLU A 25 -0.24 11.57 -8.62
N GLU A 26 -0.90 10.64 -9.31
CA GLU A 26 -1.12 9.28 -8.81
C GLU A 26 0.21 8.54 -8.58
N ILE A 27 1.16 8.65 -9.52
CA ILE A 27 2.51 8.07 -9.38
C ILE A 27 3.27 8.72 -8.22
N LYS A 28 3.25 10.06 -8.14
CA LYS A 28 3.95 10.79 -7.08
C LYS A 28 3.44 10.44 -5.70
N ILE A 29 2.13 10.41 -5.51
CA ILE A 29 1.54 10.11 -4.19
C ILE A 29 1.73 8.63 -3.85
N ASN A 30 1.33 7.72 -4.72
CA ASN A 30 1.29 6.31 -4.40
C ASN A 30 2.68 5.67 -4.33
N TYR A 31 3.56 5.96 -5.30
CA TYR A 31 4.86 5.29 -5.40
C TYR A 31 5.99 6.14 -4.82
N ILE A 32 6.21 7.35 -5.36
CA ILE A 32 7.32 8.21 -4.88
C ILE A 32 7.12 8.60 -3.41
N GLY A 33 5.87 8.86 -3.00
CA GLY A 33 5.53 9.09 -1.60
C GLY A 33 5.95 7.92 -0.70
N SER A 34 5.68 6.68 -1.11
CA SER A 34 6.09 5.49 -0.36
C SER A 34 7.62 5.35 -0.28
N VAL A 35 8.33 5.59 -1.39
CA VAL A 35 9.80 5.61 -1.43
C VAL A 35 10.36 6.67 -0.46
N ASN A 36 9.80 7.87 -0.48
CA ASN A 36 10.23 8.96 0.39
C ASN A 36 9.99 8.65 1.88
N VAL A 37 8.85 8.03 2.21
CA VAL A 37 8.56 7.62 3.60
C VAL A 37 9.58 6.59 4.08
N VAL A 38 9.87 5.55 3.31
CA VAL A 38 10.88 4.55 3.67
C VAL A 38 12.23 5.20 3.85
N LYS A 39 12.69 6.00 2.87
CA LYS A 39 13.98 6.69 2.91
C LYS A 39 14.11 7.59 4.13
N ALA A 40 13.09 8.40 4.42
CA ALA A 40 13.12 9.37 5.52
C ALA A 40 13.04 8.70 6.91
N SER A 41 12.31 7.59 7.03
CA SER A 41 12.12 6.90 8.31
C SER A 41 13.26 5.97 8.70
N THR A 42 13.98 5.41 7.74
CA THR A 42 15.07 4.44 7.96
C THR A 42 16.10 4.88 9.00
N PRO A 43 16.65 6.11 8.99
CA PRO A 43 17.64 6.53 10.01
C PRO A 43 17.11 6.51 11.44
N TYR A 44 15.81 6.72 11.62
CA TYR A 44 15.15 6.71 12.94
C TYR A 44 14.85 5.27 13.37
N LEU A 45 14.32 4.46 12.47
CA LEU A 45 13.98 3.06 12.73
C LEU A 45 15.20 2.19 13.00
N LYS A 46 16.35 2.52 12.42
CA LYS A 46 17.62 1.84 12.73
C LYS A 46 17.97 1.90 14.22
N LYS A 47 17.63 3.00 14.90
CA LYS A 47 17.90 3.16 16.34
C LYS A 47 17.01 2.29 17.23
N THR A 48 15.82 1.96 16.75
CA THR A 48 14.79 1.24 17.52
C THR A 48 14.53 -0.17 17.01
N LYS A 49 15.22 -0.58 15.93
CA LYS A 49 15.01 -1.87 15.24
C LYS A 49 13.53 -2.06 14.91
N GLY A 50 12.94 -1.01 14.34
CA GLY A 50 11.50 -0.90 14.13
C GLY A 50 11.00 -1.58 12.85
N GLY A 51 9.79 -1.21 12.43
CA GLY A 51 9.16 -1.77 11.24
C GLY A 51 8.42 -0.75 10.40
N ILE A 52 8.27 -1.07 9.11
CA ILE A 52 7.55 -0.27 8.12
C ILE A 52 6.40 -1.11 7.54
N LEU A 53 5.24 -0.50 7.41
CA LEU A 53 4.09 -1.12 6.77
C LEU A 53 3.60 -0.24 5.62
N LEU A 54 3.61 -0.80 4.41
CA LEU A 54 3.08 -0.18 3.22
C LEU A 54 1.71 -0.79 2.86
N PHE A 55 0.94 -0.08 2.06
CA PHE A 55 -0.35 -0.56 1.57
C PHE A 55 -0.34 -0.73 0.05
N THR A 56 -0.53 -1.97 -0.39
CA THR A 56 -0.79 -2.31 -1.78
C THR A 56 -2.30 -2.47 -2.03
N SER A 57 -2.71 -3.26 -2.98
CA SER A 57 -4.11 -3.51 -3.36
C SER A 57 -4.18 -4.84 -4.11
N SER A 58 -5.31 -5.52 -4.08
CA SER A 58 -5.54 -6.74 -4.87
C SER A 58 -5.31 -6.55 -6.38
N SER A 59 -5.17 -5.32 -6.85
CA SER A 59 -4.80 -5.02 -8.25
C SER A 59 -3.29 -5.08 -8.52
N PHE A 60 -2.45 -5.37 -7.51
CA PHE A 60 -1.00 -5.46 -7.74
C PHE A 60 -0.60 -6.71 -8.54
N THR A 61 -1.36 -7.80 -8.43
CA THR A 61 -1.10 -9.06 -9.15
C THR A 61 -1.59 -9.03 -10.59
N ARG A 62 -2.56 -8.16 -10.88
CA ARG A 62 -3.15 -8.01 -12.21
C ARG A 62 -3.67 -6.59 -12.39
N GLY A 63 -3.21 -5.92 -13.45
CA GLY A 63 -3.73 -4.62 -13.86
C GLY A 63 -5.24 -4.67 -14.11
N ARG A 64 -5.93 -3.58 -13.78
CA ARG A 64 -7.39 -3.45 -13.92
C ARG A 64 -7.72 -2.35 -14.91
N ALA A 65 -8.72 -2.59 -15.74
CA ALA A 65 -9.28 -1.57 -16.63
C ALA A 65 -9.74 -0.35 -15.83
N LEU A 66 -9.66 0.82 -16.42
CA LEU A 66 -10.03 2.12 -15.88
C LEU A 66 -9.16 2.66 -14.72
N TYR A 67 -8.28 1.88 -14.14
CA TYR A 67 -7.32 2.33 -13.12
C TYR A 67 -5.96 1.63 -13.26
N SER A 68 -5.47 1.56 -14.49
CA SER A 68 -4.19 0.93 -14.83
C SER A 68 -3.00 1.57 -14.09
N ILE A 69 -2.96 2.90 -14.00
CA ILE A 69 -1.88 3.61 -13.29
C ILE A 69 -1.86 3.26 -11.81
N TYR A 70 -3.03 3.28 -11.15
CA TYR A 70 -3.15 2.83 -9.76
C TYR A 70 -2.62 1.40 -9.57
N SER A 71 -3.08 0.46 -10.40
CA SER A 71 -2.64 -0.93 -10.35
C SER A 71 -1.12 -1.06 -10.50
N SER A 72 -0.54 -0.31 -11.44
CA SER A 72 0.91 -0.28 -11.67
C SER A 72 1.67 0.28 -10.48
N THR A 73 1.18 1.36 -9.86
CA THR A 73 1.82 1.91 -8.64
C THR A 73 1.76 0.92 -7.47
N LYS A 74 0.65 0.18 -7.33
CA LYS A 74 0.50 -0.82 -6.27
C LYS A 74 1.37 -2.07 -6.51
N ALA A 75 1.62 -2.46 -7.75
CA ALA A 75 2.61 -3.49 -8.10
C ALA A 75 4.05 -3.00 -7.84
N ALA A 76 4.35 -1.76 -8.21
CA ALA A 76 5.66 -1.16 -7.95
C ALA A 76 5.98 -1.09 -6.44
N ILE A 77 4.99 -0.79 -5.58
CA ILE A 77 5.15 -0.81 -4.11
C ILE A 77 5.57 -2.20 -3.63
N VAL A 78 4.97 -3.27 -4.14
CA VAL A 78 5.31 -4.64 -3.72
C VAL A 78 6.74 -4.98 -4.12
N ASN A 79 7.12 -4.73 -5.36
CA ASN A 79 8.48 -4.99 -5.83
C ASN A 79 9.52 -4.17 -5.06
N PHE A 80 9.25 -2.88 -4.85
CA PHE A 80 10.09 -2.00 -4.03
C PHE A 80 10.22 -2.50 -2.59
N MET A 81 9.11 -2.88 -1.96
CA MET A 81 9.09 -3.40 -0.60
C MET A 81 9.94 -4.66 -0.44
N GLN A 82 9.86 -5.58 -1.40
CA GLN A 82 10.65 -6.82 -1.39
C GLN A 82 12.15 -6.52 -1.47
N ALA A 83 12.58 -5.64 -2.38
CA ALA A 83 13.98 -5.22 -2.47
C ALA A 83 14.45 -4.53 -1.18
N GLN A 84 13.59 -3.67 -0.61
CA GLN A 84 13.91 -2.99 0.65
C GLN A 84 13.94 -3.93 1.85
N ALA A 85 13.20 -5.03 1.82
CA ALA A 85 13.26 -6.04 2.88
C ALA A 85 14.67 -6.66 2.98
N ASP A 86 15.31 -6.95 1.84
CA ASP A 86 16.67 -7.49 1.80
C ASP A 86 17.69 -6.45 2.31
N GLU A 87 17.58 -5.19 1.87
CA GLU A 87 18.47 -4.12 2.30
C GLU A 87 18.33 -3.78 3.79
N LEU A 88 17.09 -3.65 4.27
CA LEU A 88 16.76 -3.21 5.63
C LEU A 88 16.99 -4.32 6.67
N SER A 89 16.90 -5.59 6.29
CA SER A 89 17.21 -6.71 7.18
C SER A 89 18.64 -6.66 7.72
N MET A 90 19.58 -6.11 6.94
CA MET A 90 20.99 -5.94 7.35
C MET A 90 21.16 -4.95 8.52
N ILE A 91 20.13 -4.17 8.82
CA ILE A 91 20.13 -3.18 9.91
C ILE A 91 18.94 -3.36 10.87
N ASP A 92 18.39 -4.60 10.92
CA ASP A 92 17.30 -5.02 11.81
C ASP A 92 16.00 -4.21 11.65
N ILE A 93 15.68 -3.72 10.46
CA ILE A 93 14.40 -3.07 10.17
C ILE A 93 13.54 -4.01 9.33
N LYS A 94 12.30 -4.23 9.76
CA LYS A 94 11.31 -5.03 9.03
C LYS A 94 10.47 -4.15 8.11
N ILE A 95 10.11 -4.66 6.93
CA ILE A 95 9.19 -3.98 6.02
C ILE A 95 8.25 -4.99 5.37
N ASN A 96 6.95 -4.69 5.38
CA ASN A 96 5.92 -5.54 4.79
C ASN A 96 4.87 -4.69 4.06
N ALA A 97 4.02 -5.33 3.27
CA ALA A 97 2.89 -4.69 2.62
C ALA A 97 1.57 -5.36 2.99
N ILE A 98 0.56 -4.57 3.28
CA ILE A 98 -0.83 -5.03 3.46
C ILE A 98 -1.54 -4.99 2.11
N ASN A 99 -2.18 -6.08 1.76
CA ASN A 99 -3.03 -6.22 0.59
C ASN A 99 -4.49 -6.45 1.00
N PRO A 100 -5.22 -5.38 1.32
CA PRO A 100 -6.62 -5.52 1.68
C PRO A 100 -7.48 -5.77 0.44
N GLU A 101 -8.46 -6.64 0.58
CA GLU A 101 -9.55 -6.74 -0.36
C GLU A 101 -10.43 -5.49 -0.30
N ARG A 102 -11.53 -5.46 -1.05
CA ARG A 102 -12.47 -4.32 -1.06
C ARG A 102 -12.85 -3.91 0.36
N THR A 103 -12.48 -2.71 0.74
CA THR A 103 -12.66 -2.19 2.10
C THR A 103 -13.63 -1.01 2.08
N ASP A 104 -14.53 -0.92 3.06
CA ASP A 104 -15.49 0.16 3.23
C ASP A 104 -14.78 1.47 3.58
N THR A 105 -14.44 2.26 2.57
CA THR A 105 -13.70 3.52 2.67
C THR A 105 -14.28 4.57 1.73
N GLU A 106 -14.05 5.84 2.05
CA GLU A 106 -14.45 6.95 1.17
C GLU A 106 -13.86 6.83 -0.23
N MET A 107 -12.59 6.42 -0.35
CA MET A 107 -11.96 6.16 -1.65
C MET A 107 -12.73 5.10 -2.43
N ARG A 108 -13.19 4.04 -1.78
CA ARG A 108 -13.96 2.97 -2.42
C ARG A 108 -15.30 3.49 -2.94
N ILE A 109 -16.06 4.17 -2.09
CA ILE A 109 -17.36 4.73 -2.43
C ILE A 109 -17.25 5.75 -3.57
N LYS A 110 -16.27 6.66 -3.48
CA LYS A 110 -16.04 7.69 -4.50
C LYS A 110 -15.74 7.12 -5.89
N ASN A 111 -15.01 6.02 -5.97
CA ASN A 111 -14.55 5.49 -7.26
C ASN A 111 -15.44 4.37 -7.82
N PHE A 112 -16.14 3.62 -6.97
CA PHE A 112 -16.91 2.43 -7.39
C PHE A 112 -18.41 2.52 -7.06
N GLY A 113 -18.83 3.60 -6.42
CA GLY A 113 -20.20 3.76 -5.98
C GLY A 113 -20.55 2.97 -4.72
N TYR A 114 -21.84 2.86 -4.45
CA TYR A 114 -22.36 2.14 -3.28
C TYR A 114 -22.30 0.63 -3.50
N GLU A 115 -21.73 -0.07 -2.55
CA GLU A 115 -21.71 -1.54 -2.47
C GLU A 115 -22.33 -1.99 -1.15
N LEU A 116 -22.81 -3.22 -1.08
CA LEU A 116 -23.33 -3.78 0.17
C LEU A 116 -22.20 -3.87 1.22
N LYS A 117 -22.37 -3.27 2.37
CA LYS A 117 -21.37 -3.34 3.47
C LYS A 117 -21.04 -4.76 3.89
N SER A 118 -22.00 -5.68 3.71
CA SER A 118 -21.79 -7.10 3.93
C SER A 118 -20.78 -7.72 2.96
N GLU A 119 -20.43 -7.06 1.85
CA GLU A 119 -19.45 -7.53 0.88
C GLU A 119 -18.07 -6.86 1.01
N LEU A 120 -17.96 -5.89 1.92
CA LEU A 120 -16.74 -5.13 2.12
C LEU A 120 -16.05 -5.52 3.43
N LEU A 121 -14.72 -5.43 3.45
CA LEU A 121 -13.95 -5.48 4.69
C LEU A 121 -14.24 -4.24 5.53
N LYS A 122 -14.33 -4.41 6.85
CA LYS A 122 -14.35 -3.28 7.77
C LYS A 122 -12.94 -2.72 7.92
N PRO A 123 -12.74 -1.39 7.88
CA PRO A 123 -11.43 -0.77 8.12
C PRO A 123 -10.77 -1.23 9.42
N SER A 124 -11.56 -1.49 10.47
CA SER A 124 -11.07 -1.98 11.75
C SER A 124 -10.42 -3.37 11.68
N VAL A 125 -10.90 -4.24 10.78
CA VAL A 125 -10.28 -5.55 10.54
C VAL A 125 -8.90 -5.37 9.88
N VAL A 126 -8.83 -4.49 8.89
CA VAL A 126 -7.56 -4.16 8.22
C VAL A 126 -6.57 -3.57 9.22
N ALA A 127 -7.00 -2.63 10.06
CA ALA A 127 -6.16 -2.02 11.08
C ALA A 127 -5.63 -3.05 12.09
N LYS A 128 -6.50 -3.96 12.57
CA LYS A 128 -6.10 -5.03 13.50
C LYS A 128 -4.99 -5.92 12.92
N ILE A 129 -5.17 -6.39 11.69
CA ILE A 129 -4.19 -7.26 11.02
C ILE A 129 -2.90 -6.48 10.74
N SER A 130 -3.00 -5.20 10.36
CA SER A 130 -1.84 -4.33 10.17
C SER A 130 -0.99 -4.22 11.44
N LEU A 131 -1.61 -4.02 12.59
CA LEU A 131 -0.90 -3.98 13.88
C LEU A 131 -0.28 -5.34 14.23
N GLN A 132 -0.98 -6.44 13.99
CA GLN A 132 -0.43 -7.78 14.20
C GLN A 132 0.79 -8.05 13.31
N THR A 133 0.76 -7.59 12.05
CA THR A 133 1.89 -7.70 11.11
C THR A 133 3.11 -6.89 11.60
N LEU A 134 2.89 -5.68 12.12
CA LEU A 134 3.98 -4.86 12.67
C LEU A 134 4.67 -5.52 13.88
N LEU A 135 3.91 -6.24 14.69
CA LEU A 135 4.40 -6.91 15.90
C LEU A 135 4.96 -8.33 15.62
N SER A 136 4.85 -8.81 14.39
CA SER A 136 5.38 -10.12 13.96
C SER A 136 6.85 -10.05 13.56
N ASP A 137 7.43 -11.23 13.30
CA ASP A 137 8.78 -11.34 12.77
C ASP A 137 8.84 -11.34 11.23
N TYR A 138 7.73 -11.05 10.57
CA TYR A 138 7.67 -11.01 9.11
C TYR A 138 8.47 -9.83 8.55
N THR A 139 9.17 -10.08 7.43
CA THR A 139 9.75 -9.05 6.57
C THR A 139 9.66 -9.52 5.12
N GLY A 140 9.49 -8.59 4.19
CA GLY A 140 9.36 -8.88 2.77
C GLY A 140 8.04 -9.54 2.35
N GLN A 141 7.04 -9.58 3.25
CA GLN A 141 5.79 -10.29 3.02
C GLN A 141 4.68 -9.36 2.54
N VAL A 142 3.84 -9.89 1.65
CA VAL A 142 2.55 -9.30 1.31
C VAL A 142 1.47 -10.03 2.09
N ILE A 143 0.82 -9.34 3.01
CA ILE A 143 -0.21 -9.91 3.87
C ILE A 143 -1.58 -9.68 3.25
N ASP A 144 -2.15 -10.73 2.72
CA ASP A 144 -3.51 -10.73 2.16
C ASP A 144 -4.55 -10.64 3.27
N ILE A 145 -5.46 -9.68 3.17
CA ILE A 145 -6.62 -9.57 4.04
C ILE A 145 -7.86 -9.81 3.19
N ARG A 146 -8.47 -10.94 3.40
CA ARG A 146 -9.67 -11.39 2.70
C ARG A 146 -10.86 -11.42 3.66
N LYS A 147 -12.05 -11.39 3.06
CA LYS A 147 -13.30 -11.54 3.80
C LYS A 147 -13.67 -13.01 3.94
#